data_a806e8c2d16f93688d48eba295cd7efb
#
_entry.id   a806e8c2d16f93688d48eba295cd7efb
#
_cell.length_a   1.000
_cell.length_b   1.000
_cell.length_c   1.000
_cell.angle_alpha   90.00
_cell.angle_beta   90.00
_cell.angle_gamma   90.00
#
_symmetry.space_group_name_H-M   'P 1'
#
loop_
_entity.id
_entity.type
_entity.pdbx_description
1 polymer ?
#
loop_
_entity_poly.entity_id
_entity_poly.type
_entity_poly.pdbx_seq_one_letter_code
_entity_poly.pdbx_strand_id
1 'polypeptide(L)'
;MSDLKISIIVPCYNAENYLEYCLSSCLQQTYENCEVIFVDNESTDNSYNIACTLKEKYPQLTVETAPNIYRYSWTEPVEKALEIISGDYFTIVGADDILTLDYVSNVVKKIKFSGEEVLCLQSAIQSVPPDGSPRLIGYDYKNIEELKYKLLHHCCVNTPTVFYKTTLHKKKLLHWDSEKYLGAADYDLYCELADNNIMIVSYNEWLGYIYRLHSDQATWGMVSAKQVEGLDFDTKIKTKWSERWRDG
;
A
#
# COMPACT_ATOMS: atom_id res chain seq x y z
N MET A 1 -5.48 20.46 -17.73
CA MET A 1 -5.84 19.51 -16.64
C MET A 1 -5.22 20.05 -15.37
N SER A 2 -5.98 20.14 -14.27
CA SER A 2 -5.43 20.53 -12.97
C SER A 2 -4.29 19.58 -12.58
N ASP A 3 -3.33 20.12 -11.85
CA ASP A 3 -2.21 19.30 -11.38
C ASP A 3 -2.72 18.41 -10.24
N LEU A 4 -2.62 17.07 -10.41
CA LEU A 4 -3.13 16.11 -9.43
C LEU A 4 -2.34 16.24 -8.13
N LYS A 5 -3.02 16.28 -7.00
CA LYS A 5 -2.37 16.20 -5.69
C LYS A 5 -2.29 14.74 -5.23
N ILE A 6 -1.14 14.35 -4.69
CA ILE A 6 -0.88 12.98 -4.21
C ILE A 6 -0.65 13.01 -2.70
N SER A 7 -1.36 12.16 -1.96
CA SER A 7 -1.08 11.89 -0.55
C SER A 7 -0.30 10.59 -0.42
N ILE A 8 0.89 10.65 0.18
CA ILE A 8 1.71 9.49 0.50
C ILE A 8 1.50 9.18 1.98
N ILE A 9 0.90 8.03 2.29
CA ILE A 9 0.64 7.57 3.65
C ILE A 9 1.74 6.59 4.04
N VAL A 10 2.37 6.80 5.19
CA VAL A 10 3.40 5.91 5.74
C VAL A 10 2.93 5.41 7.11
N PRO A 11 2.22 4.27 7.17
CA PRO A 11 1.91 3.60 8.42
C PRO A 11 3.19 2.99 9.01
N CYS A 12 3.38 3.11 10.33
CA CYS A 12 4.62 2.66 10.97
C CYS A 12 4.36 1.96 12.29
N TYR A 13 5.01 0.82 12.47
CA TYR A 13 5.16 0.16 13.76
C TYR A 13 6.57 -0.43 13.88
N ASN A 14 7.38 0.10 14.80
CA ASN A 14 8.74 -0.37 15.10
C ASN A 14 9.66 -0.50 13.88
N ALA A 15 9.89 0.60 13.16
CA ALA A 15 10.70 0.64 11.95
C ALA A 15 11.94 1.57 12.06
N GLU A 16 12.46 1.82 13.27
CA GLU A 16 13.55 2.81 13.51
C GLU A 16 14.77 2.63 12.60
N ASN A 17 15.11 1.39 12.23
CA ASN A 17 16.25 1.08 11.38
C ASN A 17 16.06 1.46 9.90
N TYR A 18 14.83 1.72 9.47
CA TYR A 18 14.45 1.89 8.06
C TYR A 18 13.78 3.22 7.76
N LEU A 19 13.08 3.78 8.75
CA LEU A 19 12.12 4.86 8.61
C LEU A 19 12.70 6.14 8.04
N GLU A 20 13.94 6.54 8.47
CA GLU A 20 14.57 7.77 7.99
C GLU A 20 14.76 7.74 6.46
N TYR A 21 15.20 6.61 5.92
CA TYR A 21 15.34 6.43 4.47
C TYR A 21 14.00 6.42 3.75
N CYS A 22 13.00 5.76 4.32
CA CYS A 22 11.64 5.72 3.78
C CYS A 22 11.06 7.13 3.69
N LEU A 23 10.95 7.84 4.80
CA LEU A 23 10.38 9.18 4.83
C LEU A 23 11.16 10.17 3.97
N SER A 24 12.52 10.10 3.98
CA SER A 24 13.33 10.94 3.12
C SER A 24 13.04 10.70 1.64
N SER A 25 12.84 9.46 1.21
CA SER A 25 12.49 9.13 -0.18
C SER A 25 11.11 9.64 -0.58
N CYS A 26 10.14 9.60 0.34
CA CYS A 26 8.79 10.14 0.12
C CYS A 26 8.80 11.68 0.05
N LEU A 27 9.58 12.34 0.91
CA LEU A 27 9.65 13.81 1.03
C LEU A 27 10.45 14.48 -0.09
N GLN A 28 11.33 13.74 -0.77
CA GLN A 28 12.21 14.24 -1.83
C GLN A 28 11.70 13.89 -3.23
N GLN A 29 10.43 13.51 -3.39
CA GLN A 29 9.87 13.25 -4.71
C GLN A 29 9.98 14.47 -5.62
N THR A 30 10.35 14.26 -6.89
CA THR A 30 10.44 15.35 -7.89
C THR A 30 9.07 15.91 -8.31
N TYR A 31 8.00 15.25 -7.95
CA TYR A 31 6.63 15.75 -8.11
C TYR A 31 6.25 16.60 -6.91
N GLU A 32 6.18 17.92 -7.09
CA GLU A 32 6.02 18.88 -6.00
C GLU A 32 4.65 18.85 -5.33
N ASN A 33 3.57 18.49 -6.07
CA ASN A 33 2.21 18.51 -5.52
C ASN A 33 1.91 17.23 -4.73
N CYS A 34 2.75 16.96 -3.73
CA CYS A 34 2.65 15.84 -2.80
C CYS A 34 2.52 16.33 -1.36
N GLU A 35 1.79 15.56 -0.56
CA GLU A 35 1.86 15.61 0.90
C GLU A 35 2.29 14.24 1.43
N VAL A 36 3.00 14.21 2.55
CA VAL A 36 3.42 12.98 3.23
C VAL A 36 2.80 12.95 4.62
N ILE A 37 2.10 11.87 4.93
CA ILE A 37 1.41 11.67 6.20
C ILE A 37 1.98 10.39 6.82
N PHE A 38 2.77 10.59 7.86
CA PHE A 38 3.28 9.52 8.70
C PHE A 38 2.33 9.29 9.85
N VAL A 39 2.00 8.04 10.13
CA VAL A 39 1.16 7.68 11.28
C VAL A 39 1.81 6.56 12.06
N ASP A 40 2.22 6.87 13.29
CA ASP A 40 2.79 5.91 14.23
C ASP A 40 1.69 5.04 14.86
N ASN A 41 1.87 3.74 14.79
CA ASN A 41 0.91 2.76 15.33
C ASN A 41 1.35 2.26 16.72
N GLU A 42 1.62 3.21 17.65
CA GLU A 42 2.14 2.93 19.00
C GLU A 42 3.48 2.19 19.01
N SER A 43 4.44 2.66 18.22
CA SER A 43 5.81 2.13 18.22
C SER A 43 6.44 2.23 19.60
N THR A 44 7.23 1.23 19.96
CA THR A 44 7.98 1.17 21.22
C THR A 44 9.47 1.46 21.03
N ASP A 45 9.91 1.62 19.79
CA ASP A 45 11.27 2.00 19.40
C ASP A 45 11.38 3.52 19.15
N ASN A 46 12.41 3.98 18.46
CA ASN A 46 12.62 5.39 18.19
C ASN A 46 11.87 5.94 16.95
N SER A 47 10.99 5.17 16.31
CA SER A 47 10.32 5.55 15.06
C SER A 47 9.59 6.89 15.15
N TYR A 48 8.79 7.11 16.18
CA TYR A 48 8.05 8.36 16.37
C TYR A 48 8.98 9.59 16.46
N ASN A 49 10.07 9.48 17.23
CA ASN A 49 11.02 10.57 17.39
C ASN A 49 11.77 10.89 16.09
N ILE A 50 12.10 9.87 15.27
CA ILE A 50 12.69 10.05 13.93
C ILE A 50 11.74 10.87 13.06
N ALA A 51 10.45 10.54 13.02
CA ALA A 51 9.47 11.29 12.24
C ALA A 51 9.32 12.74 12.73
N CYS A 52 9.29 12.98 14.05
CA CYS A 52 9.24 14.32 14.63
C CYS A 52 10.47 15.15 14.23
N THR A 53 11.66 14.56 14.26
CA THR A 53 12.89 15.24 13.84
C THR A 53 12.86 15.60 12.35
N LEU A 54 12.36 14.70 11.50
CA LEU A 54 12.21 14.98 10.06
C LEU A 54 11.18 16.06 9.80
N LYS A 55 10.09 16.15 10.58
CA LYS A 55 9.08 17.21 10.47
C LYS A 55 9.66 18.61 10.68
N GLU A 56 10.63 18.77 11.57
CA GLU A 56 11.32 20.05 11.77
C GLU A 56 12.04 20.52 10.49
N LYS A 57 12.59 19.58 9.73
CA LYS A 57 13.30 19.86 8.48
C LYS A 57 12.34 19.96 7.27
N TYR A 58 11.25 19.20 7.29
CA TYR A 58 10.30 19.08 6.19
C TYR A 58 8.88 19.45 6.66
N PRO A 59 8.49 20.73 6.63
CA PRO A 59 7.18 21.19 7.13
C PRO A 59 5.96 20.55 6.44
N GLN A 60 6.14 19.99 5.22
CA GLN A 60 5.12 19.26 4.48
C GLN A 60 4.86 17.85 5.02
N LEU A 61 5.65 17.35 5.98
CA LEU A 61 5.40 16.09 6.67
C LEU A 61 4.35 16.30 7.77
N THR A 62 3.26 15.57 7.71
CA THR A 62 2.31 15.44 8.82
C THR A 62 2.69 14.24 9.66
N VAL A 63 2.70 14.39 10.99
CA VAL A 63 3.01 13.31 11.95
C VAL A 63 1.79 13.14 12.86
N GLU A 64 1.22 11.95 12.86
CA GLU A 64 0.06 11.54 13.63
C GLU A 64 0.32 10.22 14.36
N THR A 65 -0.61 9.81 15.21
CA THR A 65 -0.60 8.51 15.91
C THR A 65 -1.94 7.81 15.76
N ALA A 66 -1.93 6.49 15.78
CA ALA A 66 -3.12 5.64 15.80
C ALA A 66 -2.92 4.49 16.79
N PRO A 67 -4.00 3.98 17.41
CA PRO A 67 -3.91 2.84 18.32
C PRO A 67 -3.54 1.57 17.55
N ASN A 68 -2.74 0.69 18.17
CA ASN A 68 -2.40 -0.63 17.64
C ASN A 68 -3.40 -1.66 18.15
N ILE A 69 -4.46 -1.90 17.39
CA ILE A 69 -5.60 -2.75 17.81
C ILE A 69 -5.41 -4.19 17.34
N TYR A 70 -5.02 -4.37 16.05
CA TYR A 70 -4.95 -5.70 15.44
C TYR A 70 -3.51 -6.09 15.14
N ARG A 71 -3.10 -7.25 15.64
CA ARG A 71 -1.76 -7.80 15.40
C ARG A 71 -1.48 -7.95 13.90
N TYR A 72 -0.30 -7.49 13.48
CA TYR A 72 0.14 -7.48 12.07
C TYR A 72 -0.70 -6.61 11.14
N SER A 73 -1.61 -5.81 11.68
CA SER A 73 -2.37 -4.85 10.88
C SER A 73 -1.57 -3.57 10.64
N TRP A 74 -1.88 -2.93 9.56
CA TRP A 74 -1.37 -1.63 9.14
C TRP A 74 -2.53 -0.67 8.82
N THR A 75 -3.77 -1.10 9.07
CA THR A 75 -4.96 -0.39 8.58
C THR A 75 -5.39 0.73 9.51
N GLU A 76 -5.21 0.60 10.82
CA GLU A 76 -5.57 1.65 11.78
C GLU A 76 -4.82 2.96 11.52
N PRO A 77 -3.48 2.97 11.29
CA PRO A 77 -2.79 4.18 10.89
C PRO A 77 -3.20 4.68 9.49
N VAL A 78 -3.58 3.79 8.58
CA VAL A 78 -4.10 4.20 7.26
C VAL A 78 -5.47 4.87 7.41
N GLU A 79 -6.39 4.30 8.18
CA GLU A 79 -7.70 4.90 8.47
C GLU A 79 -7.56 6.28 9.10
N LYS A 80 -6.61 6.43 10.04
CA LYS A 80 -6.29 7.74 10.64
C LYS A 80 -5.80 8.74 9.61
N ALA A 81 -4.91 8.33 8.70
CA ALA A 81 -4.44 9.19 7.63
C ALA A 81 -5.56 9.60 6.67
N LEU A 82 -6.49 8.70 6.35
CA LEU A 82 -7.62 8.96 5.45
C LEU A 82 -8.58 10.05 5.96
N GLU A 83 -8.59 10.35 7.26
CA GLU A 83 -9.36 11.46 7.82
C GLU A 83 -8.81 12.83 7.37
N ILE A 84 -7.52 12.91 7.03
CA ILE A 84 -6.80 14.17 6.82
C ILE A 84 -6.16 14.33 5.44
N ILE A 85 -6.16 13.28 4.59
CA ILE A 85 -5.65 13.39 3.22
C ILE A 85 -6.39 14.46 2.43
N SER A 86 -5.65 15.15 1.55
CA SER A 86 -6.23 16.14 0.64
C SER A 86 -5.91 15.90 -0.84
N GLY A 87 -5.19 14.81 -1.14
CA GLY A 87 -4.83 14.43 -2.49
C GLY A 87 -6.00 13.91 -3.33
N ASP A 88 -5.89 14.05 -4.65
CA ASP A 88 -6.80 13.42 -5.62
C ASP A 88 -6.62 11.90 -5.65
N TYR A 89 -5.39 11.46 -5.39
CA TYR A 89 -5.00 10.08 -5.20
C TYR A 89 -4.17 9.95 -3.94
N PHE A 90 -4.20 8.76 -3.35
CA PHE A 90 -3.28 8.40 -2.28
C PHE A 90 -2.63 7.05 -2.53
N THR A 91 -1.46 6.85 -1.91
CA THR A 91 -0.74 5.57 -1.89
C THR A 91 -0.27 5.27 -0.48
N ILE A 92 -0.08 4.00 -0.16
CA ILE A 92 0.39 3.53 1.14
C ILE A 92 1.79 2.94 0.94
N VAL A 93 2.78 3.49 1.63
CA VAL A 93 4.18 3.08 1.51
C VAL A 93 4.62 2.44 2.82
N GLY A 94 5.19 1.24 2.75
CA GLY A 94 5.76 0.56 3.92
C GLY A 94 6.88 1.39 4.56
N ALA A 95 6.87 1.53 5.89
CA ALA A 95 7.87 2.32 6.63
C ALA A 95 9.30 1.77 6.48
N ASP A 96 9.43 0.56 5.97
CA ASP A 96 10.67 -0.16 5.69
C ASP A 96 11.10 -0.11 4.21
N ASP A 97 10.33 0.54 3.32
CA ASP A 97 10.55 0.58 1.88
C ASP A 97 11.11 1.93 1.39
N ILE A 98 11.46 2.02 0.10
CA ILE A 98 12.04 3.21 -0.50
C ILE A 98 11.38 3.48 -1.86
N LEU A 99 11.09 4.76 -2.14
CA LEU A 99 10.69 5.23 -3.46
C LEU A 99 11.88 5.84 -4.22
N THR A 100 11.97 5.63 -5.54
CA THR A 100 12.87 6.45 -6.36
C THR A 100 12.33 7.88 -6.46
N LEU A 101 13.22 8.85 -6.68
CA LEU A 101 12.87 10.29 -6.64
C LEU A 101 11.78 10.70 -7.63
N ASP A 102 11.64 9.98 -8.73
CA ASP A 102 10.71 10.26 -9.82
C ASP A 102 9.51 9.29 -9.85
N TYR A 103 9.34 8.46 -8.80
CA TYR A 103 8.26 7.46 -8.75
C TYR A 103 6.88 8.09 -8.91
N VAL A 104 6.56 9.07 -8.07
CA VAL A 104 5.24 9.73 -8.13
C VAL A 104 5.04 10.46 -9.45
N SER A 105 6.06 11.14 -9.98
CA SER A 105 5.94 11.86 -11.25
C SER A 105 5.62 10.93 -12.42
N ASN A 106 6.19 9.71 -12.44
CA ASN A 106 5.91 8.72 -13.48
C ASN A 106 4.52 8.10 -13.33
N VAL A 107 4.08 7.81 -12.10
CA VAL A 107 2.71 7.34 -11.85
C VAL A 107 1.68 8.40 -12.28
N VAL A 108 1.89 9.66 -11.91
CA VAL A 108 1.00 10.76 -12.32
C VAL A 108 0.93 10.91 -13.83
N LYS A 109 2.07 10.79 -14.54
CA LYS A 109 2.09 10.76 -16.01
C LYS A 109 1.23 9.61 -16.52
N LYS A 110 1.40 8.40 -16.00
CA LYS A 110 0.59 7.23 -16.43
C LYS A 110 -0.90 7.47 -16.21
N ILE A 111 -1.31 8.00 -15.06
CA ILE A 111 -2.71 8.34 -14.77
C ILE A 111 -3.24 9.37 -15.79
N LYS A 112 -2.49 10.45 -16.04
CA LYS A 112 -2.91 11.53 -16.95
C LYS A 112 -3.01 11.09 -18.42
N PHE A 113 -2.20 10.13 -18.85
CA PHE A 113 -2.11 9.69 -20.24
C PHE A 113 -2.79 8.34 -20.51
N SER A 114 -3.51 7.76 -19.53
CA SER A 114 -4.22 6.50 -19.73
C SER A 114 -5.36 6.58 -20.74
N GLY A 115 -5.89 7.78 -21.01
CA GLY A 115 -7.05 7.99 -21.90
C GLY A 115 -8.40 7.67 -21.24
N GLU A 116 -8.39 6.95 -20.13
CA GLU A 116 -9.57 6.56 -19.35
C GLU A 116 -9.40 6.98 -17.89
N GLU A 117 -10.51 6.98 -17.13
CA GLU A 117 -10.44 7.26 -15.70
C GLU A 117 -9.78 6.10 -14.94
N VAL A 118 -8.59 6.34 -14.39
CA VAL A 118 -7.91 5.38 -13.53
C VAL A 118 -8.41 5.53 -12.09
N LEU A 119 -9.07 4.51 -11.55
CA LEU A 119 -9.52 4.49 -10.17
C LEU A 119 -8.48 3.89 -9.22
N CYS A 120 -7.80 2.83 -9.69
CA CYS A 120 -6.68 2.20 -9.00
C CYS A 120 -5.55 1.91 -10.00
N LEU A 121 -4.31 2.10 -9.58
CA LEU A 121 -3.12 1.77 -10.37
C LEU A 121 -2.10 1.11 -9.46
N GLN A 122 -1.49 0.02 -9.93
CA GLN A 122 -0.33 -0.61 -9.30
C GLN A 122 0.91 -0.55 -10.20
N SER A 123 2.08 -0.72 -9.62
CA SER A 123 3.33 -0.89 -10.37
C SER A 123 4.06 -2.19 -9.99
N ALA A 124 5.09 -2.54 -10.77
CA ALA A 124 6.04 -3.54 -10.34
C ALA A 124 6.86 -3.04 -9.15
N ILE A 125 7.35 -3.99 -8.35
CA ILE A 125 8.30 -3.74 -7.25
C ILE A 125 9.65 -4.37 -7.56
N GLN A 126 10.70 -3.73 -7.08
CA GLN A 126 12.03 -4.32 -6.96
C GLN A 126 12.19 -4.85 -5.54
N SER A 127 12.00 -6.16 -5.36
CA SER A 127 12.23 -6.82 -4.07
C SER A 127 13.72 -7.01 -3.85
N VAL A 128 14.25 -6.48 -2.75
CA VAL A 128 15.69 -6.51 -2.41
C VAL A 128 15.88 -7.31 -1.12
N PRO A 129 16.32 -8.58 -1.24
CA PRO A 129 16.65 -9.40 -0.08
C PRO A 129 17.98 -8.97 0.55
N PRO A 130 18.30 -9.45 1.79
CA PRO A 130 19.52 -9.10 2.51
C PRO A 130 20.82 -9.43 1.76
N ASP A 131 20.80 -10.41 0.86
CA ASP A 131 21.97 -10.78 0.01
C ASP A 131 22.17 -9.80 -1.16
N GLY A 132 21.29 -8.80 -1.33
CA GLY A 132 21.40 -7.77 -2.34
C GLY A 132 21.02 -8.22 -3.77
N SER A 133 20.48 -9.43 -3.96
CA SER A 133 20.06 -9.95 -5.28
C SER A 133 18.63 -9.49 -5.62
N PRO A 134 18.43 -8.36 -6.32
CA PRO A 134 17.09 -7.82 -6.51
C PRO A 134 16.26 -8.73 -7.44
N ARG A 135 14.97 -8.84 -7.13
CA ARG A 135 13.97 -9.55 -7.93
C ARG A 135 12.88 -8.59 -8.37
N LEU A 136 12.49 -8.70 -9.62
CA LEU A 136 11.38 -7.96 -10.16
C LEU A 136 10.08 -8.74 -9.95
N ILE A 137 9.08 -8.10 -9.37
CA ILE A 137 7.75 -8.67 -9.20
C ILE A 137 6.74 -7.69 -9.79
N GLY A 138 6.09 -8.12 -10.86
CA GLY A 138 5.02 -7.37 -11.52
C GLY A 138 3.87 -8.29 -11.86
N TYR A 139 2.67 -7.77 -11.77
CA TYR A 139 1.46 -8.47 -12.16
C TYR A 139 0.79 -7.72 -13.30
N ASP A 140 0.17 -8.46 -14.21
CA ASP A 140 -0.55 -7.90 -15.35
C ASP A 140 -1.85 -8.68 -15.59
N TYR A 141 -2.89 -7.97 -16.02
CA TYR A 141 -4.18 -8.53 -16.40
C TYR A 141 -4.90 -7.56 -17.34
N LYS A 142 -5.58 -8.15 -18.33
CA LYS A 142 -6.13 -7.38 -19.47
C LYS A 142 -7.50 -6.78 -19.16
N ASN A 143 -8.25 -7.40 -18.24
CA ASN A 143 -9.62 -7.04 -17.92
C ASN A 143 -9.99 -7.56 -16.53
N ILE A 144 -11.20 -7.20 -16.09
CA ILE A 144 -11.69 -7.53 -14.75
C ILE A 144 -11.85 -9.05 -14.55
N GLU A 145 -12.19 -9.81 -15.59
CA GLU A 145 -12.38 -11.25 -15.49
C GLU A 145 -11.03 -11.96 -15.28
N GLU A 146 -9.97 -11.51 -15.96
CA GLU A 146 -8.63 -12.02 -15.72
C GLU A 146 -8.11 -11.66 -14.34
N LEU A 147 -8.41 -10.44 -13.85
CA LEU A 147 -8.09 -10.02 -12.48
C LEU A 147 -8.79 -10.93 -11.47
N LYS A 148 -10.11 -11.13 -11.57
CA LYS A 148 -10.88 -12.06 -10.71
C LYS A 148 -10.28 -13.46 -10.74
N TYR A 149 -10.01 -13.99 -11.94
CA TYR A 149 -9.41 -15.31 -12.09
C TYR A 149 -8.08 -15.43 -11.32
N LYS A 150 -7.17 -14.46 -11.48
CA LYS A 150 -5.88 -14.47 -10.79
C LYS A 150 -6.02 -14.33 -9.28
N LEU A 151 -6.92 -13.47 -8.81
CA LEU A 151 -7.21 -13.30 -7.38
C LEU A 151 -7.75 -14.58 -6.72
N LEU A 152 -8.42 -15.47 -7.44
CA LEU A 152 -8.81 -16.79 -6.89
C LEU A 152 -7.63 -17.75 -6.68
N HIS A 153 -6.47 -17.47 -7.28
CA HIS A 153 -5.27 -18.29 -7.15
C HIS A 153 -4.27 -17.73 -6.14
N HIS A 154 -4.02 -16.41 -6.19
CA HIS A 154 -3.11 -15.70 -5.29
C HIS A 154 -3.40 -14.20 -5.31
N CYS A 155 -2.95 -13.48 -4.29
CA CYS A 155 -2.95 -12.02 -4.35
C CYS A 155 -2.00 -11.57 -5.48
N CYS A 156 -2.57 -11.07 -6.58
CA CYS A 156 -1.84 -10.60 -7.75
C CYS A 156 -1.75 -9.07 -7.82
N VAL A 157 -1.69 -8.42 -6.65
CA VAL A 157 -1.54 -6.98 -6.52
C VAL A 157 -0.35 -6.69 -5.61
N ASN A 158 0.55 -5.82 -6.06
CA ASN A 158 1.64 -5.31 -5.24
C ASN A 158 1.10 -4.20 -4.33
N THR A 159 0.55 -4.58 -3.18
CA THR A 159 -0.14 -3.70 -2.23
C THR A 159 0.55 -2.36 -1.99
N PRO A 160 1.87 -2.31 -1.69
CA PRO A 160 2.50 -1.05 -1.35
C PRO A 160 2.70 -0.10 -2.54
N THR A 161 2.34 -0.53 -3.75
CA THR A 161 2.45 0.30 -4.96
C THR A 161 1.11 0.85 -5.43
N VAL A 162 0.02 0.53 -4.75
CA VAL A 162 -1.32 0.90 -5.24
C VAL A 162 -1.61 2.37 -4.97
N PHE A 163 -1.93 3.08 -6.04
CA PHE A 163 -2.52 4.41 -6.00
C PHE A 163 -4.03 4.27 -6.10
N TYR A 164 -4.73 4.78 -5.11
CA TYR A 164 -6.18 4.79 -5.05
C TYR A 164 -6.70 6.20 -5.33
N LYS A 165 -7.68 6.33 -6.22
CA LYS A 165 -8.40 7.60 -6.36
C LYS A 165 -9.18 7.90 -5.07
N THR A 166 -8.97 9.07 -4.47
CA THR A 166 -9.56 9.42 -3.18
C THR A 166 -11.09 9.36 -3.16
N THR A 167 -11.72 9.50 -4.33
CA THR A 167 -13.18 9.32 -4.45
C THR A 167 -13.67 7.92 -4.08
N LEU A 168 -12.83 6.89 -4.17
CA LEU A 168 -13.18 5.53 -3.71
C LEU A 168 -13.40 5.50 -2.19
N HIS A 169 -12.50 6.13 -1.43
CA HIS A 169 -12.66 6.27 0.01
C HIS A 169 -13.94 7.07 0.36
N LYS A 170 -14.15 8.22 -0.28
CA LYS A 170 -15.35 9.05 -0.06
C LYS A 170 -16.66 8.30 -0.36
N LYS A 171 -16.64 7.36 -1.31
CA LYS A 171 -17.77 6.49 -1.66
C LYS A 171 -17.85 5.23 -0.78
N LYS A 172 -16.97 5.07 0.22
CA LYS A 172 -16.87 3.90 1.11
C LYS A 172 -16.66 2.58 0.34
N LEU A 173 -15.90 2.63 -0.74
CA LEU A 173 -15.51 1.47 -1.56
C LEU A 173 -14.13 0.91 -1.17
N LEU A 174 -13.47 1.48 -0.19
CA LEU A 174 -12.23 0.98 0.38
C LEU A 174 -12.51 0.56 1.82
N HIS A 175 -12.55 -0.74 2.05
CA HIS A 175 -12.76 -1.32 3.36
C HIS A 175 -11.72 -2.41 3.62
N TRP A 176 -10.86 -2.19 4.60
CA TRP A 176 -9.89 -3.19 5.06
C TRP A 176 -10.43 -3.86 6.32
N ASP A 177 -10.96 -5.08 6.18
CA ASP A 177 -11.52 -5.87 7.29
C ASP A 177 -10.39 -6.53 8.12
N SER A 178 -9.65 -5.70 8.89
CA SER A 178 -8.54 -6.18 9.72
C SER A 178 -8.99 -6.96 10.94
N GLU A 179 -10.20 -6.77 11.41
CA GLU A 179 -10.78 -7.62 12.45
C GLU A 179 -10.82 -9.09 12.00
N LYS A 180 -11.12 -9.31 10.73
CA LYS A 180 -11.30 -10.65 10.15
C LYS A 180 -10.03 -11.22 9.52
N TYR A 181 -9.23 -10.36 8.85
CA TYR A 181 -8.12 -10.82 8.00
C TYR A 181 -6.75 -10.30 8.42
N LEU A 182 -6.67 -9.48 9.48
CA LEU A 182 -5.44 -8.88 9.98
C LEU A 182 -4.66 -8.18 8.84
N GLY A 183 -3.37 -8.48 8.71
CA GLY A 183 -2.52 -7.92 7.66
C GLY A 183 -2.87 -8.33 6.23
N ALA A 184 -3.74 -9.35 6.02
CA ALA A 184 -4.20 -9.78 4.70
C ALA A 184 -5.51 -9.09 4.24
N ALA A 185 -5.93 -8.04 4.94
CA ALA A 185 -7.16 -7.28 4.61
C ALA A 185 -7.10 -6.63 3.22
N ASP A 186 -5.90 -6.36 2.70
CA ASP A 186 -5.68 -5.88 1.33
C ASP A 186 -6.15 -6.87 0.27
N TYR A 187 -5.89 -8.15 0.46
CA TYR A 187 -6.29 -9.18 -0.49
C TYR A 187 -7.82 -9.25 -0.63
N ASP A 188 -8.55 -9.18 0.48
CA ASP A 188 -10.02 -9.16 0.45
C ASP A 188 -10.54 -7.89 -0.24
N LEU A 189 -9.93 -6.72 0.04
CA LEU A 189 -10.26 -5.47 -0.63
C LEU A 189 -10.07 -5.57 -2.16
N TYR A 190 -9.00 -6.17 -2.66
CA TYR A 190 -8.80 -6.29 -4.11
C TYR A 190 -9.87 -7.16 -4.78
N CYS A 191 -10.31 -8.20 -4.10
CA CYS A 191 -11.44 -8.99 -4.56
C CYS A 191 -12.74 -8.17 -4.55
N GLU A 192 -12.98 -7.36 -3.51
CA GLU A 192 -14.15 -6.49 -3.44
C GLU A 192 -14.14 -5.42 -4.54
N LEU A 193 -12.99 -4.80 -4.82
CA LEU A 193 -12.84 -3.86 -5.94
C LEU A 193 -13.17 -4.54 -7.28
N ALA A 194 -12.66 -5.75 -7.51
CA ALA A 194 -12.94 -6.52 -8.72
C ALA A 194 -14.44 -6.91 -8.83
N ASP A 195 -15.08 -7.26 -7.71
CA ASP A 195 -16.54 -7.54 -7.68
C ASP A 195 -17.37 -6.30 -8.04
N ASN A 196 -16.91 -5.11 -7.65
CA ASN A 196 -17.51 -3.82 -8.01
C ASN A 196 -17.08 -3.32 -9.41
N ASN A 197 -16.46 -4.15 -10.25
CA ASN A 197 -15.94 -3.80 -11.58
C ASN A 197 -14.93 -2.64 -11.55
N ILE A 198 -14.16 -2.50 -10.47
CA ILE A 198 -13.08 -1.52 -10.35
C ILE A 198 -11.77 -2.19 -10.75
N MET A 199 -11.25 -1.80 -11.90
CA MET A 199 -9.98 -2.30 -12.42
C MET A 199 -8.81 -1.68 -11.69
N ILE A 200 -7.80 -2.50 -11.35
CA ILE A 200 -6.50 -2.04 -10.87
C ILE A 200 -5.56 -2.06 -12.09
N VAL A 201 -5.27 -0.89 -12.62
CA VAL A 201 -4.42 -0.77 -13.83
C VAL A 201 -2.98 -1.10 -13.48
N SER A 202 -2.34 -1.97 -14.27
CA SER A 202 -0.93 -2.30 -14.08
C SER A 202 0.00 -1.35 -14.84
N TYR A 203 1.07 -0.91 -14.17
CA TYR A 203 2.13 -0.08 -14.74
C TYR A 203 3.49 -0.70 -14.41
N ASN A 204 3.88 -1.71 -15.21
CA ASN A 204 5.10 -2.49 -14.97
C ASN A 204 6.31 -1.98 -15.77
N GLU A 205 6.13 -0.97 -16.63
CA GLU A 205 7.21 -0.39 -17.44
C GLU A 205 8.14 0.49 -16.61
N TRP A 206 7.75 0.84 -15.38
CA TRP A 206 8.52 1.66 -14.48
C TRP A 206 8.76 0.98 -13.14
N LEU A 207 10.00 1.01 -12.69
CA LEU A 207 10.45 0.44 -11.43
C LEU A 207 10.88 1.56 -10.49
N GLY A 208 10.01 1.98 -9.64
CA GLY A 208 10.28 3.06 -8.70
C GLY A 208 10.03 2.68 -7.24
N TYR A 209 9.49 1.50 -6.98
CA TYR A 209 9.25 0.99 -5.63
C TYR A 209 10.26 -0.08 -5.26
N ILE A 210 11.05 0.16 -4.22
CA ILE A 210 12.08 -0.74 -3.68
C ILE A 210 11.54 -1.36 -2.40
N TYR A 211 11.16 -2.63 -2.49
CA TYR A 211 10.65 -3.44 -1.39
C TYR A 211 11.81 -4.14 -0.70
N ARG A 212 12.17 -3.70 0.51
CA ARG A 212 13.28 -4.27 1.27
C ARG A 212 12.83 -5.49 2.07
N LEU A 213 13.50 -6.62 1.86
CA LEU A 213 13.24 -7.85 2.63
C LEU A 213 14.17 -7.91 3.86
N HIS A 214 13.59 -8.07 5.04
CA HIS A 214 14.32 -8.26 6.31
C HIS A 214 13.49 -9.09 7.30
N SER A 215 14.12 -9.56 8.39
CA SER A 215 13.50 -10.48 9.36
C SER A 215 12.32 -9.88 10.14
N ASP A 216 12.27 -8.56 10.27
CA ASP A 216 11.35 -7.86 11.19
C ASP A 216 10.05 -7.43 10.50
N GLN A 217 9.85 -7.79 9.22
CA GLN A 217 8.64 -7.46 8.47
C GLN A 217 7.40 -8.15 9.03
N ALA A 218 6.27 -7.44 9.04
CA ALA A 218 4.97 -7.98 9.43
C ALA A 218 4.58 -9.23 8.61
N THR A 219 5.00 -9.30 7.34
CA THR A 219 4.78 -10.47 6.45
C THR A 219 5.30 -11.77 7.06
N TRP A 220 6.48 -11.76 7.70
CA TRP A 220 7.02 -12.97 8.33
C TRP A 220 6.24 -13.36 9.59
N GLY A 221 5.71 -12.39 10.33
CA GLY A 221 4.79 -12.63 11.43
C GLY A 221 3.51 -13.32 10.96
N MET A 222 2.94 -12.89 9.83
CA MET A 222 1.77 -13.53 9.21
C MET A 222 2.07 -14.94 8.73
N VAL A 223 3.22 -15.18 8.11
CA VAL A 223 3.66 -16.53 7.69
C VAL A 223 3.82 -17.45 8.90
N SER A 224 4.44 -16.95 9.98
CA SER A 224 4.57 -17.70 11.23
C SER A 224 3.21 -18.02 11.87
N ALA A 225 2.30 -17.05 11.91
CA ALA A 225 0.95 -17.25 12.43
C ALA A 225 0.17 -18.31 11.62
N LYS A 226 0.33 -18.34 10.30
CA LYS A 226 -0.24 -19.42 9.45
C LYS A 226 0.29 -20.80 9.84
N GLN A 227 1.61 -20.93 10.04
CA GLN A 227 2.25 -22.22 10.36
C GLN A 227 1.95 -22.70 11.78
N VAL A 228 1.94 -21.81 12.76
CA VAL A 228 1.85 -22.15 14.20
C VAL A 228 0.40 -22.11 14.69
N GLU A 229 -0.39 -21.14 14.25
CA GLU A 229 -1.74 -20.88 14.74
C GLU A 229 -2.85 -21.31 13.77
N GLY A 230 -2.48 -21.76 12.55
CA GLY A 230 -3.43 -22.18 11.52
C GLY A 230 -4.24 -21.04 10.89
N LEU A 231 -3.73 -19.81 10.98
CA LEU A 231 -4.40 -18.60 10.44
C LEU A 231 -4.18 -18.49 8.92
N ASP A 232 -4.89 -19.29 8.14
CA ASP A 232 -4.83 -19.27 6.68
C ASP A 232 -5.87 -18.31 6.09
N PHE A 233 -5.52 -17.02 6.07
CA PHE A 233 -6.40 -15.97 5.51
C PHE A 233 -6.53 -16.08 4.00
N ASP A 234 -5.49 -16.48 3.27
CA ASP A 234 -5.52 -16.68 1.82
C ASP A 234 -6.62 -17.67 1.42
N THR A 235 -6.65 -18.83 2.08
CA THR A 235 -7.69 -19.83 1.82
C THR A 235 -9.08 -19.33 2.18
N LYS A 236 -9.23 -18.62 3.29
CA LYS A 236 -10.53 -18.04 3.69
C LYS A 236 -11.04 -17.02 2.65
N ILE A 237 -10.18 -16.12 2.18
CA ILE A 237 -10.51 -15.11 1.18
C ILE A 237 -10.87 -15.77 -0.15
N LYS A 238 -10.04 -16.69 -0.64
CA LYS A 238 -10.30 -17.43 -1.89
C LYS A 238 -11.62 -18.21 -1.84
N THR A 239 -11.93 -18.85 -0.72
CA THR A 239 -13.20 -19.57 -0.54
C THR A 239 -14.39 -18.63 -0.62
N LYS A 240 -14.37 -17.52 0.15
CA LYS A 240 -15.42 -16.47 0.13
C LYS A 240 -15.71 -16.02 -1.31
N TRP A 241 -14.67 -15.65 -2.05
CA TRP A 241 -14.82 -15.06 -3.37
C TRP A 241 -15.09 -16.09 -4.47
N SER A 242 -14.62 -17.34 -4.33
CA SER A 242 -14.97 -18.41 -5.26
C SER A 242 -16.45 -18.80 -5.16
N GLU A 243 -17.04 -18.74 -3.98
CA GLU A 243 -18.49 -18.92 -3.80
C GLU A 243 -19.27 -17.75 -4.41
N ARG A 244 -18.87 -16.52 -4.10
CA ARG A 244 -19.49 -15.29 -4.59
C ARG A 244 -19.50 -15.20 -6.13
N TRP A 245 -18.38 -15.54 -6.78
CA TRP A 245 -18.24 -15.43 -8.24
C TRP A 245 -18.73 -16.65 -9.04
N ARG A 246 -19.11 -17.74 -8.37
CA ARG A 246 -19.81 -18.86 -9.03
C ARG A 246 -21.30 -18.58 -9.24
N ASP A 247 -21.88 -17.82 -8.33
CA ASP A 247 -23.33 -17.59 -8.29
C ASP A 247 -23.75 -16.29 -9.02
N GLY A 248 -22.82 -15.55 -9.60
CA GLY A 248 -23.03 -14.31 -10.37
C GLY A 248 -22.59 -14.45 -11.82
#